data_12f0b31ef65ee1f1060959188b1e11c7
#
_entry.id   12f0b31ef65ee1f1060959188b1e11c7
#
_cell.length_a   1.000
_cell.length_b   1.000
_cell.length_c   1.000
_cell.angle_alpha   90.00
_cell.angle_beta   90.00
_cell.angle_gamma   90.00
#
_symmetry.space_group_name_H-M   'P 1'
#
loop_
_entity.id
_entity.type
_entity.pdbx_description
1 polymer ?
#
loop_
_entity_poly.entity_id
_entity_poly.type
_entity_poly.pdbx_seq_one_letter_code
_entity_poly.pdbx_strand_id
1 'polypeptide(L)'
;MSTETLKAGKAKAINLDMVFFVMITLSLAMTYAFYMAWNSPRSDAPDISGAALQFFHIDSCNFGERDIAVTGWAFLPGNWKILNRVYAEQSNGNMVELMSSFQPRRDVGEAFKVGGMYAKSGFIATRHDSSSKEDFTKNILIVSFDEKGAGHAAKYKCE
;
A
#
# COMPACT_ATOMS: atom_id res chain seq x y z
N MET A 1 -60.86 -9.94 41.44
CA MET A 1 -60.52 -9.65 40.03
C MET A 1 -59.70 -8.36 40.05
N SER A 2 -58.36 -8.53 40.09
CA SER A 2 -57.39 -7.40 40.19
C SER A 2 -56.93 -7.06 38.79
N THR A 3 -57.26 -5.85 38.33
CA THR A 3 -56.76 -5.27 37.06
C THR A 3 -55.38 -4.67 37.30
N GLU A 4 -54.34 -5.36 36.86
CA GLU A 4 -52.97 -4.78 36.76
C GLU A 4 -52.92 -3.79 35.59
N THR A 5 -52.80 -2.51 35.91
CA THR A 5 -52.50 -1.45 34.96
C THR A 5 -51.03 -1.51 34.54
N LEU A 6 -50.74 -2.01 33.33
CA LEU A 6 -49.42 -1.92 32.73
C LEU A 6 -49.06 -0.43 32.53
N LYS A 7 -48.07 0.05 33.31
CA LYS A 7 -47.42 1.33 33.08
C LYS A 7 -46.63 1.27 31.74
N ALA A 8 -47.18 1.85 30.69
CA ALA A 8 -46.47 2.10 29.43
C ALA A 8 -45.31 3.07 29.71
N GLY A 9 -44.10 2.56 29.67
CA GLY A 9 -42.89 3.39 29.76
C GLY A 9 -42.84 4.36 28.59
N LYS A 10 -42.76 5.66 28.86
CA LYS A 10 -42.53 6.71 27.84
C LYS A 10 -41.19 6.42 27.14
N ALA A 11 -41.22 5.88 25.94
CA ALA A 11 -40.06 5.81 25.07
C ALA A 11 -39.53 7.26 24.87
N LYS A 12 -38.29 7.50 25.30
CA LYS A 12 -37.61 8.78 25.07
C LYS A 12 -37.52 8.99 23.56
N ALA A 13 -38.17 10.00 22.99
CA ALA A 13 -38.05 10.34 21.60
C ALA A 13 -36.57 10.67 21.30
N ILE A 14 -35.97 9.86 20.46
CA ILE A 14 -34.58 10.07 20.01
C ILE A 14 -34.62 11.32 19.11
N ASN A 15 -33.85 12.31 19.46
CA ASN A 15 -33.73 13.52 18.62
C ASN A 15 -33.00 13.14 17.32
N LEU A 16 -33.72 13.12 16.21
CA LEU A 16 -33.22 12.69 14.90
C LEU A 16 -32.04 13.56 14.44
N ASP A 17 -32.09 14.87 14.74
CA ASP A 17 -31.01 15.80 14.40
C ASP A 17 -29.72 15.48 15.14
N MET A 18 -29.84 15.11 16.43
CA MET A 18 -28.68 14.69 17.21
C MET A 18 -28.05 13.42 16.64
N VAL A 19 -28.86 12.44 16.23
CA VAL A 19 -28.38 11.21 15.60
C VAL A 19 -27.67 11.56 14.28
N PHE A 20 -28.24 12.42 13.48
CA PHE A 20 -27.66 12.85 12.22
C PHE A 20 -26.29 13.53 12.41
N PHE A 21 -26.15 14.46 13.34
CA PHE A 21 -24.88 15.11 13.65
C PHE A 21 -23.83 14.13 14.18
N VAL A 22 -24.22 13.18 15.04
CA VAL A 22 -23.32 12.12 15.52
C VAL A 22 -22.81 11.27 14.38
N MET A 23 -23.66 10.87 13.46
CA MET A 23 -23.28 10.04 12.30
C MET A 23 -22.34 10.79 11.35
N ILE A 24 -22.59 12.06 11.08
CA ILE A 24 -21.67 12.88 10.27
C ILE A 24 -20.31 13.00 10.94
N THR A 25 -20.29 13.34 12.24
CA THR A 25 -19.04 13.50 12.99
C THR A 25 -18.25 12.18 12.99
N LEU A 26 -18.91 11.06 13.20
CA LEU A 26 -18.29 9.74 13.18
C LEU A 26 -17.71 9.43 11.77
N SER A 27 -18.45 9.72 10.72
CA SER A 27 -18.00 9.53 9.34
C SER A 27 -16.76 10.35 9.02
N LEU A 28 -16.74 11.63 9.40
CA LEU A 28 -15.58 12.50 9.22
C LEU A 28 -14.37 12.02 10.04
N ALA A 29 -14.59 11.60 11.28
CA ALA A 29 -13.53 11.06 12.14
C ALA A 29 -12.94 9.77 11.56
N MET A 30 -13.76 8.86 11.05
CA MET A 30 -13.30 7.63 10.38
C MET A 30 -12.51 7.94 9.10
N THR A 31 -13.00 8.88 8.28
CA THR A 31 -12.30 9.30 7.06
C THR A 31 -10.93 9.90 7.40
N TYR A 32 -10.88 10.76 8.44
CA TYR A 32 -9.63 11.34 8.89
C TYR A 32 -8.66 10.29 9.46
N ALA A 33 -9.14 9.36 10.29
CA ALA A 33 -8.33 8.26 10.83
C ALA A 33 -7.77 7.36 9.71
N PHE A 34 -8.61 7.04 8.71
CA PHE A 34 -8.18 6.29 7.54
C PHE A 34 -7.12 7.06 6.74
N TYR A 35 -7.33 8.37 6.49
CA TYR A 35 -6.36 9.23 5.84
C TYR A 35 -5.01 9.24 6.58
N MET A 36 -5.02 9.40 7.90
CA MET A 36 -3.80 9.38 8.71
C MET A 36 -3.09 8.02 8.68
N ALA A 37 -3.84 6.92 8.83
CA ALA A 37 -3.27 5.57 8.76
C ALA A 37 -2.67 5.26 7.37
N TRP A 38 -3.33 5.74 6.31
CA TRP A 38 -2.89 5.54 4.94
C TRP A 38 -1.63 6.34 4.58
N ASN A 39 -1.53 7.57 5.10
CA ASN A 39 -0.38 8.45 4.85
C ASN A 39 0.74 8.32 5.88
N SER A 40 0.58 7.48 6.92
CA SER A 40 1.65 7.23 7.87
C SER A 40 2.74 6.37 7.21
N PRO A 41 4.00 6.84 7.21
CA PRO A 41 5.09 6.06 6.66
C PRO A 41 5.27 4.77 7.46
N ARG A 42 5.21 3.63 6.80
CA ARG A 42 5.72 2.40 7.37
C ARG A 42 7.24 2.42 7.21
N SER A 43 7.93 2.68 8.29
CA SER A 43 9.40 2.69 8.35
C SER A 43 9.99 1.33 8.70
N ASP A 44 9.18 0.28 8.69
CA ASP A 44 9.66 -1.06 8.96
C ASP A 44 10.56 -1.50 7.81
N ALA A 45 11.84 -1.73 8.13
CA ALA A 45 12.78 -2.31 7.17
C ALA A 45 12.21 -3.65 6.68
N PRO A 46 12.17 -3.88 5.36
CA PRO A 46 11.65 -5.14 4.83
C PRO A 46 12.52 -6.30 5.32
N ASP A 47 11.89 -7.41 5.70
CA ASP A 47 12.61 -8.66 5.95
C ASP A 47 13.15 -9.20 4.63
N ILE A 48 14.46 -9.03 4.40
CA ILE A 48 15.18 -9.48 3.21
C ILE A 48 15.96 -10.73 3.63
N SER A 49 15.26 -11.85 3.68
CA SER A 49 15.86 -13.14 4.04
C SER A 49 16.08 -14.06 2.83
N GLY A 50 15.53 -13.70 1.67
CA GLY A 50 15.67 -14.42 0.42
C GLY A 50 16.92 -14.08 -0.38
N ALA A 51 17.15 -14.81 -1.47
CA ALA A 51 18.20 -14.49 -2.44
C ALA A 51 17.88 -13.19 -3.19
N ALA A 52 18.86 -12.61 -3.88
CA ALA A 52 18.67 -11.41 -4.68
C ALA A 52 17.56 -11.59 -5.74
N LEU A 53 16.72 -10.60 -5.91
CA LEU A 53 15.68 -10.56 -6.94
C LEU A 53 16.33 -10.37 -8.31
N GLN A 54 16.14 -11.36 -9.20
CA GLN A 54 16.78 -11.38 -10.52
C GLN A 54 15.85 -10.89 -11.65
N PHE A 55 14.54 -11.13 -11.50
CA PHE A 55 13.56 -10.82 -12.54
C PHE A 55 12.76 -9.58 -12.14
N PHE A 56 13.23 -8.44 -12.58
CA PHE A 56 12.55 -7.16 -12.41
C PHE A 56 12.95 -6.18 -13.53
N HIS A 57 12.12 -5.20 -13.73
CA HIS A 57 12.41 -4.06 -14.61
C HIS A 57 11.64 -2.83 -14.13
N ILE A 58 12.26 -1.68 -14.22
CA ILE A 58 11.63 -0.39 -13.94
C ILE A 58 11.33 0.30 -15.25
N ASP A 59 10.04 0.51 -15.52
CA ASP A 59 9.57 1.19 -16.73
C ASP A 59 9.72 2.71 -16.59
N SER A 60 9.40 3.24 -15.40
CA SER A 60 9.60 4.65 -15.09
C SER A 60 9.87 4.85 -13.59
N CYS A 61 10.69 5.84 -13.30
CA CYS A 61 10.99 6.25 -11.93
C CYS A 61 11.10 7.77 -11.87
N ASN A 62 10.16 8.39 -11.20
CA ASN A 62 10.10 9.85 -11.07
C ASN A 62 10.11 10.27 -9.62
N PHE A 63 11.09 11.10 -9.25
CA PHE A 63 11.15 11.81 -7.98
C PHE A 63 10.75 13.27 -8.23
N GLY A 64 9.46 13.56 -8.10
CA GLY A 64 8.89 14.90 -8.18
C GLY A 64 9.24 15.77 -6.98
N GLU A 65 8.70 16.99 -6.90
CA GLU A 65 8.94 17.88 -5.75
C GLU A 65 8.25 17.38 -4.48
N ARG A 66 7.11 16.73 -4.63
CA ARG A 66 6.29 16.22 -3.52
C ARG A 66 5.83 14.79 -3.73
N ASP A 67 6.19 14.19 -4.85
CA ASP A 67 5.69 12.88 -5.24
C ASP A 67 6.83 11.99 -5.72
N ILE A 68 6.76 10.77 -5.32
CA ILE A 68 7.56 9.69 -5.87
C ILE A 68 6.61 8.77 -6.62
N ALA A 69 6.94 8.46 -7.86
CA ALA A 69 6.19 7.51 -8.67
C ALA A 69 7.13 6.55 -9.37
N VAL A 70 6.93 5.26 -9.13
CA VAL A 70 7.72 4.18 -9.72
C VAL A 70 6.78 3.19 -10.37
N THR A 71 7.02 2.84 -11.63
CA THR A 71 6.29 1.79 -12.32
C THR A 71 7.26 0.73 -12.82
N GLY A 72 6.81 -0.52 -12.82
CA GLY A 72 7.65 -1.62 -13.27
C GLY A 72 6.98 -2.97 -13.05
N TRP A 73 7.79 -4.01 -13.12
CA TRP A 73 7.37 -5.36 -12.80
C TRP A 73 8.48 -6.13 -12.08
N ALA A 74 8.07 -7.08 -11.26
CA ALA A 74 8.97 -7.99 -10.58
C ALA A 74 8.26 -9.31 -10.28
N PHE A 75 8.98 -10.41 -10.35
CA PHE A 75 8.47 -11.74 -9.99
C PHE A 75 9.58 -12.69 -9.56
N LEU A 76 9.19 -13.73 -8.85
CA LEU A 76 10.05 -14.85 -8.51
C LEU A 76 9.66 -16.06 -9.39
N PRO A 77 10.62 -16.71 -10.08
CA PRO A 77 10.32 -17.86 -10.93
C PRO A 77 9.60 -18.96 -10.15
N GLY A 78 8.51 -19.48 -10.74
CA GLY A 78 7.71 -20.53 -10.13
C GLY A 78 6.74 -20.08 -9.04
N ASN A 79 6.75 -18.79 -8.65
CA ASN A 79 5.83 -18.27 -7.64
C ASN A 79 4.54 -17.75 -8.29
N TRP A 80 3.38 -18.28 -7.88
CA TRP A 80 2.07 -17.85 -8.36
C TRP A 80 1.53 -16.62 -7.62
N LYS A 81 1.94 -16.48 -6.36
CA LYS A 81 1.52 -15.39 -5.51
C LYS A 81 2.56 -14.27 -5.59
N ILE A 82 2.30 -13.30 -6.45
CA ILE A 82 3.18 -12.15 -6.62
C ILE A 82 2.75 -11.05 -5.65
N LEU A 83 3.65 -10.70 -4.74
CA LEU A 83 3.50 -9.58 -3.83
C LEU A 83 4.77 -8.74 -3.90
N ASN A 84 4.66 -7.61 -4.57
CA ASN A 84 5.76 -6.67 -4.70
C ASN A 84 5.55 -5.46 -3.78
N ARG A 85 6.60 -5.07 -3.08
CA ARG A 85 6.69 -3.82 -2.34
C ARG A 85 7.86 -3.00 -2.84
N VAL A 86 7.71 -1.70 -2.86
CA VAL A 86 8.75 -0.77 -3.29
C VAL A 86 9.03 0.21 -2.17
N TYR A 87 10.30 0.44 -1.91
CA TYR A 87 10.77 1.36 -0.88
C TYR A 87 11.66 2.40 -1.52
N ALA A 88 11.59 3.65 -1.04
CA ALA A 88 12.52 4.71 -1.38
C ALA A 88 13.51 4.92 -0.23
N GLU A 89 14.77 5.11 -0.56
CA GLU A 89 15.83 5.38 0.40
C GLU A 89 15.91 6.86 0.71
N GLN A 90 15.82 7.22 2.00
CA GLN A 90 16.06 8.57 2.47
C GLN A 90 17.56 8.85 2.64
N SER A 91 17.93 10.13 2.67
CA SER A 91 19.32 10.56 2.86
C SER A 91 19.94 10.11 4.20
N ASN A 92 19.12 9.82 5.19
CA ASN A 92 19.54 9.24 6.48
C ASN A 92 19.70 7.71 6.46
N GLY A 93 19.49 7.07 5.29
CA GLY A 93 19.57 5.61 5.10
C GLY A 93 18.30 4.84 5.46
N ASN A 94 17.25 5.50 5.92
CA ASN A 94 15.99 4.83 6.20
C ASN A 94 15.27 4.46 4.90
N MET A 95 14.58 3.32 4.92
CA MET A 95 13.71 2.88 3.84
C MET A 95 12.26 3.24 4.14
N VAL A 96 11.60 3.88 3.20
CA VAL A 96 10.19 4.29 3.32
C VAL A 96 9.39 3.54 2.28
N GLU A 97 8.39 2.79 2.72
CA GLU A 97 7.51 2.05 1.83
C GLU A 97 6.66 3.00 0.97
N LEU A 98 6.67 2.79 -0.33
CA LEU A 98 5.76 3.43 -1.27
C LEU A 98 4.46 2.64 -1.32
N MET A 99 3.35 3.35 -1.46
CA MET A 99 2.06 2.72 -1.64
C MET A 99 2.01 2.02 -3.00
N SER A 100 2.02 0.69 -2.98
CA SER A 100 2.07 -0.12 -4.18
C SER A 100 0.68 -0.62 -4.57
N SER A 101 0.33 -0.46 -5.84
CA SER A 101 -0.84 -1.04 -6.48
C SER A 101 -0.41 -2.00 -7.58
N PHE A 102 -1.17 -3.03 -7.76
CA PHE A 102 -0.97 -4.01 -8.80
C PHE A 102 -1.29 -3.44 -10.19
N GLN A 103 -0.46 -3.77 -11.18
CA GLN A 103 -0.68 -3.46 -12.59
C GLN A 103 -0.62 -4.75 -13.44
N PRO A 104 -1.64 -5.02 -14.31
CA PRO A 104 -1.57 -6.15 -15.23
C PRO A 104 -0.45 -5.99 -16.25
N ARG A 105 0.38 -7.03 -16.41
CA ARG A 105 1.53 -7.11 -17.35
C ARG A 105 1.48 -8.41 -18.13
N ARG A 106 0.57 -8.49 -19.10
CA ARG A 106 0.45 -9.65 -19.98
C ARG A 106 1.67 -9.86 -20.85
N ASP A 107 2.32 -8.76 -21.26
CA ASP A 107 3.57 -8.72 -22.00
C ASP A 107 4.70 -9.49 -21.30
N VAL A 108 4.78 -9.41 -19.96
CA VAL A 108 5.77 -10.16 -19.17
C VAL A 108 5.50 -11.67 -19.27
N GLY A 109 4.23 -12.10 -19.10
CA GLY A 109 3.87 -13.51 -19.25
C GLY A 109 4.16 -14.08 -20.63
N GLU A 110 3.97 -13.29 -21.68
CA GLU A 110 4.26 -13.66 -23.07
C GLU A 110 5.77 -13.73 -23.31
N ALA A 111 6.54 -12.74 -22.86
CA ALA A 111 8.00 -12.67 -23.01
C ALA A 111 8.70 -13.89 -22.39
N PHE A 112 8.23 -14.33 -21.22
CA PHE A 112 8.79 -15.50 -20.54
C PHE A 112 8.14 -16.83 -20.92
N LYS A 113 7.18 -16.85 -21.88
CA LYS A 113 6.48 -18.04 -22.40
C LYS A 113 5.79 -18.88 -21.30
N VAL A 114 5.33 -18.23 -20.26
CA VAL A 114 4.69 -18.87 -19.08
C VAL A 114 3.18 -18.59 -19.01
N GLY A 115 2.60 -18.12 -20.09
CA GLY A 115 1.18 -17.78 -20.17
C GLY A 115 0.79 -16.67 -19.18
N GLY A 116 -0.32 -16.87 -18.48
CA GLY A 116 -0.84 -15.87 -17.54
C GLY A 116 -0.16 -15.83 -16.18
N MET A 117 0.84 -16.69 -15.89
CA MET A 117 1.45 -16.82 -14.57
C MET A 117 1.98 -15.49 -14.01
N TYR A 118 2.69 -14.72 -14.82
CA TYR A 118 3.28 -13.46 -14.40
C TYR A 118 2.51 -12.22 -14.87
N ALA A 119 1.26 -12.40 -15.30
CA ALA A 119 0.41 -11.29 -15.69
C ALA A 119 0.11 -10.30 -14.54
N LYS A 120 0.34 -10.72 -13.30
CA LYS A 120 0.19 -9.90 -12.09
C LYS A 120 1.51 -9.37 -11.53
N SER A 121 2.59 -9.42 -12.29
CA SER A 121 3.93 -9.00 -11.85
C SER A 121 4.12 -7.48 -11.81
N GLY A 122 3.27 -6.71 -12.50
CA GLY A 122 3.40 -5.27 -12.58
C GLY A 122 2.98 -4.57 -11.30
N PHE A 123 3.61 -3.43 -11.04
CA PHE A 123 3.30 -2.55 -9.94
C PHE A 123 3.36 -1.08 -10.35
N ILE A 124 2.55 -0.28 -9.67
CA ILE A 124 2.65 1.17 -9.59
C ILE A 124 2.84 1.49 -8.12
N ALA A 125 3.96 2.08 -7.77
CA ALA A 125 4.27 2.46 -6.40
C ALA A 125 4.40 3.98 -6.32
N THR A 126 3.63 4.59 -5.44
CA THR A 126 3.58 6.05 -5.32
C THR A 126 3.63 6.48 -3.86
N ARG A 127 4.13 7.69 -3.66
CA ARG A 127 4.03 8.37 -2.39
C ARG A 127 3.91 9.86 -2.62
N HIS A 128 2.97 10.48 -1.94
CA HIS A 128 2.94 11.92 -1.76
C HIS A 128 3.59 12.22 -0.41
N ASP A 129 4.70 12.93 -0.40
CA ASP A 129 5.38 13.32 0.82
C ASP A 129 5.37 14.84 0.94
N SER A 130 5.12 15.31 2.16
CA SER A 130 5.25 16.73 2.52
C SER A 130 6.71 17.10 2.82
N SER A 131 7.58 16.11 2.98
CA SER A 131 9.02 16.34 3.15
C SER A 131 9.66 16.78 1.83
N SER A 132 10.76 17.52 1.96
CA SER A 132 11.41 18.09 0.79
C SER A 132 12.09 17.01 -0.07
N LYS A 133 12.20 17.28 -1.37
CA LYS A 133 12.89 16.42 -2.36
C LYS A 133 14.31 16.02 -1.96
N GLU A 134 14.91 16.79 -1.06
CA GLU A 134 16.27 16.60 -0.56
C GLU A 134 16.39 15.40 0.41
N ASP A 135 15.26 14.89 0.92
CA ASP A 135 15.25 13.79 1.87
C ASP A 135 15.41 12.40 1.24
N PHE A 136 15.40 12.29 -0.10
CA PHE A 136 15.53 11.02 -0.81
C PHE A 136 16.78 10.94 -1.71
N THR A 137 17.44 9.79 -1.70
CA THR A 137 18.68 9.53 -2.46
C THR A 137 18.45 9.15 -3.93
N LYS A 138 17.20 9.06 -4.39
CA LYS A 138 16.78 8.46 -5.65
C LYS A 138 17.06 6.95 -5.78
N ASN A 139 17.47 6.28 -4.72
CA ASN A 139 17.59 4.83 -4.70
C ASN A 139 16.25 4.23 -4.28
N ILE A 140 15.85 3.18 -4.98
CA ILE A 140 14.70 2.37 -4.61
C ILE A 140 15.10 0.93 -4.34
N LEU A 141 14.33 0.28 -3.49
CA LEU A 141 14.44 -1.14 -3.21
C LEU A 141 13.13 -1.80 -3.60
N ILE A 142 13.20 -2.76 -4.51
CA ILE A 142 12.07 -3.60 -4.91
C ILE A 142 12.18 -4.90 -4.13
N VAL A 143 11.11 -5.29 -3.44
CA VAL A 143 11.05 -6.54 -2.67
C VAL A 143 9.90 -7.38 -3.18
N SER A 144 10.18 -8.58 -3.64
CA SER A 144 9.18 -9.57 -4.02
C SER A 144 9.18 -10.70 -2.99
N PHE A 145 8.01 -11.05 -2.47
CA PHE A 145 7.87 -12.06 -1.42
C PHE A 145 7.52 -13.41 -2.01
N ASP A 146 8.18 -14.46 -1.52
CA ASP A 146 7.85 -15.84 -1.85
C ASP A 146 6.62 -16.35 -1.06
N GLU A 147 6.21 -17.59 -1.31
CA GLU A 147 5.07 -18.20 -0.63
C GLU A 147 5.29 -18.40 0.88
N LYS A 148 6.53 -18.42 1.33
CA LYS A 148 6.92 -18.56 2.74
C LYS A 148 7.04 -17.20 3.44
N GLY A 149 6.93 -16.09 2.68
CA GLY A 149 7.05 -14.73 3.18
C GLY A 149 8.48 -14.20 3.21
N ALA A 150 9.47 -14.92 2.65
CA ALA A 150 10.83 -14.42 2.53
C ALA A 150 10.90 -13.36 1.43
N GLY A 151 11.50 -12.21 1.76
CA GLY A 151 11.67 -11.09 0.85
C GLY A 151 12.94 -11.23 0.00
N HIS A 152 12.78 -11.18 -1.31
CA HIS A 152 13.84 -11.12 -2.31
C HIS A 152 13.96 -9.71 -2.84
N ALA A 153 15.13 -9.10 -2.72
CA ALA A 153 15.29 -7.68 -2.99
C ALA A 153 16.25 -7.38 -4.13
N ALA A 154 15.96 -6.28 -4.84
CA ALA A 154 16.87 -5.65 -5.78
C ALA A 154 16.91 -4.13 -5.54
N LYS A 155 18.10 -3.56 -5.59
CA LYS A 155 18.27 -2.10 -5.57
C LYS A 155 18.31 -1.56 -7.00
N TYR A 156 17.69 -0.41 -7.19
CA TYR A 156 17.71 0.32 -8.46
C TYR A 156 17.91 1.81 -8.18
N LYS A 157 18.75 2.45 -8.97
CA LYS A 157 18.98 3.90 -8.90
C LYS A 157 18.20 4.57 -10.02
N CYS A 158 17.30 5.45 -9.65
CA CYS A 158 16.56 6.29 -10.59
C CYS A 158 17.46 7.41 -11.16
N GLU A 159 17.29 7.72 -12.40
CA GLU A 159 18.04 8.79 -13.09
C GLU A 159 17.51 10.19 -12.75
#